data_9d209add9b1b32bda86a81858390fbda
#
_entry.id   9d209add9b1b32bda86a81858390fbda
#
_cell.length_a   1.000
_cell.length_b   1.000
_cell.length_c   1.000
_cell.angle_alpha   90.00
_cell.angle_beta   90.00
_cell.angle_gamma   90.00
#
_symmetry.space_group_name_H-M   'P 1'
#
loop_
_entity.id
_entity.type
_entity.pdbx_description
1 polymer ?
#
loop_
_entity_poly.entity_id
_entity_poly.type
_entity_poly.pdbx_seq_one_letter_code
_entity_poly.pdbx_strand_id
1 'polypeptide(L)'
;MKLRAWFLAILLLLATETVVQSQAPNAPGTYTNLTQIGGASVNADPCGSWGVVKQSVPIAISSATTTQLVALASGQTIFVCGFSLTMVGATETIQFEYGTGASCGTGTTTLTGAFADGTASDIAFSYGGGEMTIFATASANALCAVTTGTVSIQGVLTFVQRVAGT
;
A
#
# COMPACT_ATOMS: atom_id res chain seq x y z
N MET A 1 70.26 12.26 -4.65
CA MET A 1 69.20 11.57 -5.42
C MET A 1 68.04 11.01 -4.59
N LYS A 2 68.00 11.10 -3.27
CA LYS A 2 66.89 10.52 -2.44
C LYS A 2 65.71 11.48 -2.20
N LEU A 3 65.85 12.77 -2.40
CA LEU A 3 64.81 13.75 -2.14
C LEU A 3 63.71 13.79 -3.23
N ARG A 4 64.06 13.47 -4.47
CA ARG A 4 63.09 13.49 -5.60
C ARG A 4 62.09 12.33 -5.58
N ALA A 5 62.45 11.20 -4.98
CA ALA A 5 61.56 10.05 -4.87
C ALA A 5 60.44 10.27 -3.86
N TRP A 6 60.68 11.06 -2.83
CA TRP A 6 59.68 11.38 -1.81
C TRP A 6 58.61 12.35 -2.31
N PHE A 7 58.99 13.30 -3.15
CA PHE A 7 58.04 14.25 -3.75
C PHE A 7 57.08 13.54 -4.72
N LEU A 8 57.54 12.55 -5.47
CA LEU A 8 56.67 11.78 -6.37
C LEU A 8 55.70 10.86 -5.60
N ALA A 9 56.12 10.32 -4.46
CA ALA A 9 55.24 9.49 -3.63
C ALA A 9 54.14 10.31 -2.96
N ILE A 10 54.42 11.54 -2.51
CA ILE A 10 53.43 12.44 -1.92
C ILE A 10 52.47 12.95 -2.98
N LEU A 11 52.96 13.23 -4.21
CA LEU A 11 52.05 13.65 -5.30
C LEU A 11 51.12 12.55 -5.76
N LEU A 12 51.57 11.27 -5.68
CA LEU A 12 50.70 10.14 -6.02
C LEU A 12 49.64 9.84 -4.93
N LEU A 13 49.94 10.15 -3.65
CA LEU A 13 48.99 9.99 -2.57
C LEU A 13 47.88 11.06 -2.57
N LEU A 14 48.13 12.23 -3.12
CA LEU A 14 47.16 13.31 -3.25
C LEU A 14 46.22 13.14 -4.45
N ALA A 15 46.52 12.22 -5.36
CA ALA A 15 45.72 11.95 -6.56
C ALA A 15 44.62 10.91 -6.34
N THR A 16 44.48 10.33 -5.14
CA THR A 16 43.41 9.40 -4.80
C THR A 16 42.32 10.02 -3.94
N GLU A 17 42.18 11.34 -3.96
CA GLU A 17 40.93 11.91 -3.51
C GLU A 17 39.84 11.47 -4.49
N THR A 18 39.12 10.45 -4.10
CA THR A 18 37.87 10.08 -4.71
C THR A 18 37.02 11.32 -4.73
N VAL A 19 36.81 11.86 -5.93
CA VAL A 19 35.79 12.87 -6.15
C VAL A 19 34.48 12.23 -5.72
N VAL A 20 34.08 12.47 -4.47
CA VAL A 20 32.70 12.29 -4.06
C VAL A 20 31.95 13.31 -4.90
N GLN A 21 31.43 12.87 -6.03
CA GLN A 21 30.45 13.66 -6.76
C GLN A 21 29.30 13.88 -5.79
N SER A 22 29.32 15.03 -5.11
CA SER A 22 28.10 15.55 -4.54
C SER A 22 27.19 15.79 -5.74
N GLN A 23 26.25 14.89 -5.95
CA GLN A 23 25.19 15.14 -6.90
C GLN A 23 24.51 16.40 -6.42
N ALA A 24 24.63 17.46 -7.22
CA ALA A 24 23.95 18.70 -6.95
C ALA A 24 22.45 18.39 -6.75
N PRO A 25 21.88 18.76 -5.62
CA PRO A 25 20.45 18.60 -5.46
C PRO A 25 19.80 19.54 -6.48
N ASN A 26 18.99 18.95 -7.36
CA ASN A 26 18.04 19.65 -8.23
C ASN A 26 18.62 20.34 -9.48
N ALA A 27 19.02 19.54 -10.47
CA ALA A 27 18.77 19.99 -11.84
C ALA A 27 17.24 19.90 -12.08
N PRO A 28 16.55 20.99 -12.45
CA PRO A 28 15.12 20.92 -12.76
C PRO A 28 14.93 19.98 -13.95
N GLY A 29 14.26 18.84 -13.73
CA GLY A 29 13.81 17.95 -14.79
C GLY A 29 14.36 16.52 -14.80
N THR A 30 15.29 16.12 -13.94
CA THR A 30 15.71 14.74 -13.85
C THR A 30 15.22 14.15 -12.53
N TYR A 31 13.97 13.70 -12.50
CA TYR A 31 13.53 12.77 -11.48
C TYR A 31 14.21 11.44 -11.79
N THR A 32 15.38 11.19 -11.27
CA THR A 32 15.91 9.85 -11.17
C THR A 32 14.98 9.08 -10.24
N ASN A 33 14.22 8.17 -10.81
CA ASN A 33 13.49 7.17 -10.05
C ASN A 33 14.52 6.47 -9.16
N LEU A 34 14.57 6.79 -7.89
CA LEU A 34 15.39 6.10 -6.90
C LEU A 34 14.81 4.69 -6.72
N THR A 35 15.16 3.80 -7.66
CA THR A 35 14.79 2.38 -7.58
C THR A 35 15.67 1.62 -6.60
N GLN A 36 16.76 2.25 -6.10
CA GLN A 36 17.69 1.62 -5.16
C GLN A 36 18.25 2.64 -4.16
N ILE A 37 18.23 2.30 -2.90
CA ILE A 37 18.99 2.97 -1.84
C ILE A 37 20.00 1.98 -1.30
N GLY A 38 21.31 2.31 -1.39
CA GLY A 38 22.37 1.45 -0.87
C GLY A 38 22.50 0.11 -1.61
N GLY A 39 22.13 0.04 -2.90
CA GLY A 39 22.19 -1.18 -3.69
C GLY A 39 21.06 -2.18 -3.46
N ALA A 40 20.17 -1.91 -2.54
CA ALA A 40 18.94 -2.69 -2.35
C ALA A 40 17.80 -2.11 -3.20
N SER A 41 17.06 -2.99 -3.87
CA SER A 41 15.81 -2.61 -4.52
C SER A 41 14.84 -2.06 -3.48
N VAL A 42 14.44 -0.82 -3.60
CA VAL A 42 13.39 -0.24 -2.77
C VAL A 42 12.07 -0.76 -3.35
N ASN A 43 11.51 -1.78 -2.73
CA ASN A 43 10.11 -2.12 -2.96
C ASN A 43 9.29 -0.99 -2.36
N ALA A 44 9.01 0.01 -3.20
CA ALA A 44 8.17 1.11 -2.78
C ALA A 44 6.77 0.54 -2.45
N ASP A 45 6.28 0.86 -1.26
CA ASP A 45 4.90 0.57 -0.89
C ASP A 45 3.96 1.15 -1.97
N PRO A 46 3.09 0.32 -2.59
CA PRO A 46 2.20 0.81 -3.64
C PRO A 46 1.35 2.00 -3.23
N CYS A 47 0.94 2.06 -1.97
CA CYS A 47 0.16 3.17 -1.45
C CYS A 47 1.00 4.43 -1.18
N GLY A 48 2.29 4.28 -0.86
CA GLY A 48 3.24 5.38 -0.63
C GLY A 48 3.96 5.86 -1.89
N SER A 49 3.81 5.15 -3.01
CA SER A 49 4.56 5.46 -4.23
C SER A 49 4.02 6.71 -4.94
N TRP A 50 4.92 7.66 -5.23
CA TRP A 50 4.62 8.81 -6.08
C TRP A 50 4.39 8.35 -7.52
N GLY A 51 3.31 8.84 -8.13
CA GLY A 51 2.97 8.48 -9.52
C GLY A 51 2.07 7.26 -9.67
N VAL A 52 1.74 6.55 -8.60
CA VAL A 52 0.71 5.51 -8.61
C VAL A 52 -0.66 6.13 -8.37
N VAL A 53 -1.57 5.93 -9.31
CA VAL A 53 -2.94 6.44 -9.18
C VAL A 53 -3.70 5.59 -8.16
N LYS A 54 -4.11 6.21 -7.06
CA LYS A 54 -5.01 5.60 -6.08
C LYS A 54 -6.44 5.67 -6.60
N GLN A 55 -7.17 4.60 -6.36
CA GLN A 55 -8.59 4.49 -6.68
C GLN A 55 -9.39 4.47 -5.38
N SER A 56 -10.64 4.89 -5.44
CA SER A 56 -11.56 4.81 -4.32
C SER A 56 -12.84 4.12 -4.74
N VAL A 57 -13.39 3.30 -3.84
CA VAL A 57 -14.68 2.65 -4.02
C VAL A 57 -15.57 2.98 -2.83
N PRO A 58 -16.86 3.30 -3.06
CA PRO A 58 -17.79 3.48 -1.96
C PRO A 58 -18.07 2.14 -1.28
N ILE A 59 -18.24 2.18 0.03
CA ILE A 59 -18.80 1.09 0.82
C ILE A 59 -20.21 1.51 1.16
N ALA A 60 -21.21 0.77 0.66
CA ALA A 60 -22.63 1.02 0.90
C ALA A 60 -23.32 -0.34 1.05
N ILE A 61 -23.39 -0.85 2.27
CA ILE A 61 -23.91 -2.17 2.59
C ILE A 61 -25.09 -2.01 3.53
N SER A 62 -26.24 -2.54 3.10
CA SER A 62 -27.52 -2.45 3.83
C SER A 62 -28.11 -3.81 4.23
N SER A 63 -27.34 -4.88 4.07
CA SER A 63 -27.78 -6.24 4.44
C SER A 63 -26.59 -7.09 4.88
N ALA A 64 -26.82 -8.04 5.77
CA ALA A 64 -25.83 -9.03 6.16
C ALA A 64 -25.49 -9.94 4.98
N THR A 65 -24.30 -9.76 4.40
CA THR A 65 -23.85 -10.48 3.21
C THR A 65 -22.36 -10.33 2.98
N THR A 66 -21.81 -11.10 2.04
CA THR A 66 -20.49 -10.85 1.48
C THR A 66 -20.64 -9.99 0.22
N THR A 67 -20.07 -8.79 0.27
CA THR A 67 -20.11 -7.81 -0.83
C THR A 67 -18.75 -7.65 -1.45
N GLN A 68 -18.63 -7.87 -2.77
CA GLN A 68 -17.40 -7.57 -3.50
C GLN A 68 -17.22 -6.06 -3.62
N LEU A 69 -16.13 -5.54 -3.04
CA LEU A 69 -15.78 -4.12 -3.09
C LEU A 69 -14.93 -3.82 -4.32
N VAL A 70 -13.90 -4.64 -4.57
CA VAL A 70 -13.00 -4.46 -5.70
C VAL A 70 -12.91 -5.79 -6.46
N ALA A 71 -13.15 -5.73 -7.76
CA ALA A 71 -13.06 -6.90 -8.63
C ALA A 71 -11.60 -7.34 -8.79
N LEU A 72 -11.38 -8.65 -8.92
CA LEU A 72 -10.08 -9.20 -9.28
C LEU A 72 -9.66 -8.75 -10.67
N ALA A 73 -8.35 -8.53 -10.85
CA ALA A 73 -7.73 -8.41 -12.16
C ALA A 73 -6.61 -9.45 -12.29
N SER A 74 -6.49 -10.05 -13.48
CA SER A 74 -5.53 -11.13 -13.71
C SER A 74 -4.10 -10.68 -13.41
N GLY A 75 -3.40 -11.44 -12.58
CA GLY A 75 -2.03 -11.17 -12.19
C GLY A 75 -1.83 -9.95 -11.28
N GLN A 76 -2.89 -9.26 -10.87
CA GLN A 76 -2.79 -8.08 -10.03
C GLN A 76 -3.16 -8.38 -8.57
N THR A 77 -2.57 -7.61 -7.68
CA THR A 77 -2.85 -7.57 -6.25
C THR A 77 -3.54 -6.24 -5.91
N ILE A 78 -4.53 -6.29 -5.05
CA ILE A 78 -5.20 -5.10 -4.50
C ILE A 78 -4.51 -4.75 -3.20
N PHE A 79 -3.90 -3.56 -3.14
CA PHE A 79 -3.25 -3.00 -1.96
C PHE A 79 -4.19 -1.96 -1.37
N VAL A 80 -4.71 -2.20 -0.18
CA VAL A 80 -5.61 -1.26 0.49
C VAL A 80 -4.78 -0.22 1.23
N CYS A 81 -5.01 1.05 0.91
CA CYS A 81 -4.28 2.18 1.45
C CYS A 81 -4.99 2.82 2.65
N GLY A 82 -6.28 2.64 2.74
CA GLY A 82 -7.08 3.12 3.85
C GLY A 82 -8.57 2.96 3.61
N PHE A 83 -9.33 3.07 4.68
CA PHE A 83 -10.79 3.13 4.62
C PHE A 83 -11.35 3.99 5.74
N SER A 84 -12.52 4.56 5.51
CA SER A 84 -13.30 5.26 6.51
C SER A 84 -14.73 4.74 6.45
N LEU A 85 -15.30 4.39 7.59
CA LEU A 85 -16.60 3.74 7.71
C LEU A 85 -17.42 4.41 8.78
N THR A 86 -18.73 4.45 8.56
CA THR A 86 -19.75 4.66 9.59
C THR A 86 -20.65 3.44 9.64
N MET A 87 -20.90 2.95 10.82
CA MET A 87 -21.82 1.84 11.11
C MET A 87 -22.97 2.41 11.92
N VAL A 88 -24.19 2.15 11.48
CA VAL A 88 -25.41 2.69 12.11
C VAL A 88 -26.34 1.52 12.42
N GLY A 89 -26.60 1.29 13.69
CA GLY A 89 -27.47 0.21 14.15
C GLY A 89 -26.97 -0.44 15.44
N ALA A 90 -27.34 -1.68 15.63
CA ALA A 90 -26.92 -2.48 16.78
C ALA A 90 -26.39 -3.84 16.32
N THR A 91 -25.22 -4.21 16.82
CA THR A 91 -24.62 -5.53 16.59
C THR A 91 -24.13 -5.80 15.16
N GLU A 92 -23.84 -4.76 14.38
CA GLU A 92 -23.19 -4.92 13.09
C GLU A 92 -21.74 -5.32 13.22
N THR A 93 -21.28 -6.12 12.27
CA THR A 93 -19.85 -6.36 12.07
C THR A 93 -19.48 -6.19 10.62
N ILE A 94 -18.25 -5.73 10.37
CA ILE A 94 -17.61 -5.77 9.05
C ILE A 94 -16.22 -6.40 9.17
N GLN A 95 -15.88 -7.26 8.22
CA GLN A 95 -14.60 -7.90 8.11
C GLN A 95 -14.17 -7.89 6.64
N PHE A 96 -12.89 -7.66 6.38
CA PHE A 96 -12.35 -7.73 5.02
C PHE A 96 -11.74 -9.09 4.77
N GLU A 97 -11.96 -9.62 3.55
CA GLU A 97 -11.43 -10.87 3.06
C GLU A 97 -11.12 -10.77 1.57
N TYR A 98 -10.35 -11.72 1.06
CA TYR A 98 -10.18 -11.91 -0.37
C TYR A 98 -10.54 -13.32 -0.82
N GLY A 99 -10.82 -13.45 -2.10
CA GLY A 99 -11.13 -14.73 -2.72
C GLY A 99 -11.42 -14.57 -4.20
N THR A 100 -11.81 -15.68 -4.83
CA THR A 100 -12.27 -15.75 -6.22
C THR A 100 -13.72 -16.15 -6.29
N GLY A 101 -14.30 -16.10 -7.50
CA GLY A 101 -15.70 -16.40 -7.72
C GLY A 101 -16.63 -15.26 -7.28
N ALA A 102 -17.93 -15.52 -7.30
CA ALA A 102 -18.93 -14.53 -6.90
C ALA A 102 -18.76 -14.19 -5.41
N SER A 103 -18.65 -12.90 -5.11
CA SER A 103 -18.51 -12.38 -3.75
C SER A 103 -17.42 -13.12 -2.93
N CYS A 104 -16.26 -13.38 -3.50
CA CYS A 104 -15.12 -14.06 -2.86
C CYS A 104 -15.42 -15.51 -2.37
N GLY A 105 -16.43 -16.18 -2.92
CA GLY A 105 -16.92 -17.45 -2.41
C GLY A 105 -16.00 -18.66 -2.60
N THR A 106 -14.81 -18.51 -3.18
CA THR A 106 -13.84 -19.58 -3.42
C THR A 106 -12.45 -19.16 -2.99
N GLY A 107 -11.75 -20.02 -2.27
CA GLY A 107 -10.38 -19.75 -1.78
C GLY A 107 -10.31 -18.56 -0.84
N THR A 108 -11.34 -18.36 -0.03
CA THR A 108 -11.52 -17.21 0.84
C THR A 108 -10.46 -17.19 1.93
N THR A 109 -9.85 -16.01 2.10
CA THR A 109 -8.90 -15.75 3.18
C THR A 109 -9.23 -14.41 3.84
N THR A 110 -9.37 -14.44 5.15
CA THR A 110 -9.62 -13.27 5.99
C THR A 110 -8.39 -12.37 6.06
N LEU A 111 -8.59 -11.07 5.89
CA LEU A 111 -7.54 -10.04 5.97
C LEU A 111 -7.54 -9.29 7.31
N THR A 112 -8.70 -9.13 7.92
CA THR A 112 -8.84 -8.39 9.19
C THR A 112 -9.68 -9.18 10.19
N GLY A 113 -9.58 -8.84 11.48
CA GLY A 113 -10.63 -9.19 12.44
C GLY A 113 -11.96 -8.53 12.09
N ALA A 114 -13.02 -8.97 12.73
CA ALA A 114 -14.31 -8.29 12.61
C ALA A 114 -14.27 -6.99 13.42
N PHE A 115 -14.54 -5.89 12.76
CA PHE A 115 -14.86 -4.61 13.42
C PHE A 115 -16.33 -4.70 13.83
N ALA A 116 -16.60 -4.57 15.11
CA ALA A 116 -17.95 -4.75 15.65
C ALA A 116 -18.42 -3.46 16.31
N ASP A 117 -19.66 -3.10 16.04
CA ASP A 117 -20.43 -2.19 16.88
C ASP A 117 -21.10 -3.01 17.98
N GLY A 118 -20.69 -2.79 19.23
CA GLY A 118 -21.13 -3.61 20.36
C GLY A 118 -22.34 -3.07 21.12
N THR A 119 -22.82 -1.89 20.76
CA THR A 119 -23.94 -1.21 21.42
C THR A 119 -24.69 -0.35 20.41
N ALA A 120 -25.98 -0.12 20.61
CA ALA A 120 -26.89 0.64 19.74
C ALA A 120 -26.47 2.13 19.58
N SER A 121 -25.21 2.39 19.27
CA SER A 121 -24.66 3.71 19.01
C SER A 121 -23.96 3.72 17.68
N ASP A 122 -24.19 4.74 16.88
CA ASP A 122 -23.48 4.93 15.62
C ASP A 122 -21.99 5.06 15.88
N ILE A 123 -21.19 4.27 15.16
CA ILE A 123 -19.73 4.32 15.24
C ILE A 123 -19.15 4.77 13.91
N ALA A 124 -18.18 5.67 13.99
CA ALA A 124 -17.39 6.07 12.82
C ALA A 124 -15.92 5.81 13.13
N PHE A 125 -15.22 5.16 12.21
CA PHE A 125 -13.80 4.94 12.32
C PHE A 125 -13.09 5.02 10.97
N SER A 126 -11.82 5.38 11.02
CA SER A 126 -10.96 5.47 9.86
C SER A 126 -9.65 4.74 10.15
N TYR A 127 -9.16 3.99 9.18
CA TYR A 127 -7.92 3.26 9.28
C TYR A 127 -7.07 3.47 8.04
N GLY A 128 -5.79 3.82 8.24
CA GLY A 128 -4.86 4.16 7.17
C GLY A 128 -5.04 5.58 6.64
N GLY A 129 -3.92 6.28 6.43
CA GLY A 129 -3.89 7.65 5.88
C GLY A 129 -3.84 7.71 4.35
N GLY A 130 -3.91 6.56 3.68
CA GLY A 130 -3.77 6.48 2.22
C GLY A 130 -2.33 6.47 1.71
N GLU A 131 -1.33 6.56 2.59
CA GLU A 131 0.09 6.69 2.21
C GLU A 131 0.89 5.41 2.40
N MET A 132 0.28 4.37 2.96
CA MET A 132 0.90 3.06 3.14
C MET A 132 -0.13 1.94 2.96
N THR A 133 0.33 0.76 2.53
CA THR A 133 -0.51 -0.42 2.46
C THR A 133 -0.82 -0.93 3.86
N ILE A 134 -2.10 -1.02 4.20
CA ILE A 134 -2.56 -1.57 5.49
C ILE A 134 -2.79 -3.07 5.41
N PHE A 135 -3.27 -3.56 4.28
CA PHE A 135 -3.34 -4.97 3.92
C PHE A 135 -3.46 -5.14 2.40
N ALA A 136 -3.22 -6.36 1.90
CA ALA A 136 -3.30 -6.66 0.48
C ALA A 136 -3.92 -8.03 0.23
N THR A 137 -4.58 -8.19 -0.93
CA THR A 137 -5.07 -9.50 -1.38
C THR A 137 -3.93 -10.36 -1.92
N ALA A 138 -4.15 -11.64 -2.08
CA ALA A 138 -3.33 -12.43 -2.98
C ALA A 138 -3.55 -11.99 -4.44
N SER A 139 -2.58 -12.29 -5.31
CA SER A 139 -2.68 -11.98 -6.74
C SER A 139 -3.91 -12.64 -7.37
N ALA A 140 -4.57 -11.95 -8.27
CA ALA A 140 -5.78 -12.40 -8.97
C ALA A 140 -6.95 -12.77 -8.05
N ASN A 141 -7.06 -12.08 -6.91
CA ASN A 141 -8.19 -12.22 -6.00
C ASN A 141 -8.97 -10.89 -5.88
N ALA A 142 -10.27 -10.99 -5.70
CA ALA A 142 -11.14 -9.88 -5.39
C ALA A 142 -11.02 -9.50 -3.91
N LEU A 143 -11.32 -8.26 -3.58
CA LEU A 143 -11.50 -7.79 -2.21
C LEU A 143 -12.99 -7.73 -1.88
N CYS A 144 -13.37 -8.35 -0.78
CA CYS A 144 -14.75 -8.38 -0.30
C CYS A 144 -14.85 -7.88 1.14
N ALA A 145 -16.04 -7.43 1.50
CA ALA A 145 -16.46 -7.18 2.87
C ALA A 145 -17.52 -8.20 3.26
N VAL A 146 -17.31 -8.86 4.39
CA VAL A 146 -18.32 -9.73 5.04
C VAL A 146 -18.98 -8.92 6.15
N THR A 147 -20.29 -8.89 6.15
CA THR A 147 -21.06 -8.16 7.16
C THR A 147 -22.08 -9.07 7.82
N THR A 148 -22.34 -8.84 9.11
CA THR A 148 -23.35 -9.53 9.90
C THR A 148 -24.21 -8.55 10.66
N GLY A 149 -25.38 -8.98 11.12
CA GLY A 149 -26.31 -8.15 11.90
C GLY A 149 -27.30 -7.38 11.04
N THR A 150 -27.96 -6.39 11.64
CA THR A 150 -28.83 -5.43 10.93
C THR A 150 -27.97 -4.30 10.42
N VAL A 151 -27.59 -4.37 9.15
CA VAL A 151 -26.45 -3.63 8.61
C VAL A 151 -26.88 -2.31 7.97
N SER A 152 -26.22 -1.22 8.39
CA SER A 152 -26.15 0.03 7.63
C SER A 152 -24.72 0.55 7.71
N ILE A 153 -23.86 0.09 6.79
CA ILE A 153 -22.44 0.45 6.75
C ILE A 153 -22.21 1.31 5.52
N GLN A 154 -21.71 2.52 5.76
CA GLN A 154 -21.41 3.50 4.72
C GLN A 154 -19.96 3.93 4.85
N GLY A 155 -19.33 4.26 3.73
CA GLY A 155 -17.95 4.74 3.78
C GLY A 155 -17.23 4.71 2.44
N VAL A 156 -15.91 4.75 2.52
CA VAL A 156 -15.03 4.73 1.35
C VAL A 156 -13.80 3.89 1.65
N LEU A 157 -13.34 3.15 0.66
CA LEU A 157 -12.07 2.42 0.67
C LEU A 157 -11.19 2.97 -0.44
N THR A 158 -9.92 3.25 -0.12
CA THR A 158 -8.90 3.70 -1.07
C THR A 158 -7.89 2.59 -1.29
N PHE A 159 -7.56 2.32 -2.54
CA PHE A 159 -6.69 1.21 -2.91
C PHE A 159 -5.85 1.49 -4.16
N VAL A 160 -4.84 0.66 -4.36
CA VAL A 160 -4.06 0.52 -5.60
C VAL A 160 -4.20 -0.91 -6.09
N GLN A 161 -4.41 -1.10 -7.38
CA GLN A 161 -4.44 -2.42 -8.00
C GLN A 161 -3.35 -2.51 -9.07
N ARG A 162 -2.36 -3.39 -8.87
CA ARG A 162 -1.23 -3.57 -9.79
C ARG A 162 -0.58 -4.95 -9.62
N VAL A 163 0.32 -5.28 -10.55
CA VAL A 163 1.18 -6.46 -10.42
C VAL A 163 2.11 -6.27 -9.21
N ALA A 164 2.21 -7.26 -8.35
CA ALA A 164 3.09 -7.21 -7.19
C ALA A 164 4.57 -7.15 -7.64
N GLY A 165 5.34 -6.26 -7.06
CA GLY A 165 6.77 -6.14 -7.34
C GLY A 165 7.16 -5.32 -8.57
N THR A 166 6.21 -4.58 -9.17
CA THR A 166 6.48 -3.67 -10.31
C THR A 166 6.33 -2.21 -9.87
#